data_9597f69c16770dbbfeaa5ebecb7958ce
#
_entry.id   9597f69c16770dbbfeaa5ebecb7958ce
#
_cell.length_a   1.000
_cell.length_b   1.000
_cell.length_c   1.000
_cell.angle_alpha   90.00
_cell.angle_beta   90.00
_cell.angle_gamma   90.00
#
_symmetry.space_group_name_H-M   'P 1'
#
loop_
_entity.id
_entity.type
_entity.pdbx_description
1 polymer ?
#
loop_
_entity_poly.entity_id
_entity_poly.type
_entity_poly.pdbx_seq_one_letter_code
_entity_poly.pdbx_strand_id
1 'polypeptide(L)'
;PKGNSLQNTAAVADSLEALLRKDNRVRSVTSFIGNSSPRFHTSYAPQMPGENYAQFIVNTISSKATEEMLDAYSDTYTNYFPNATLRFKQLDYSEAKAPIEIRVSGNDLEKLKASADTLMGILRKADNLKFVRTNFEDQLPGAYIRLNNDEANRLGVNKTMVSLNMAASYGNGVQLTTLWDNDYPLKVMLKQERYGSDEKMVDIENEYVSSVIPGVSVPLHQIATVE
;
A
#
# COMPACT_ATOMS: atom_id res chain seq x y z
N PRO A 1 1.46 -5.21 -3.29
CA PRO A 1 2.66 -4.37 -3.35
C PRO A 1 2.38 -2.95 -2.90
N LYS A 2 3.42 -2.20 -2.48
CA LYS A 2 3.29 -0.76 -2.23
C LYS A 2 2.90 -0.03 -3.52
N GLY A 3 2.13 1.05 -3.38
CA GLY A 3 1.64 1.82 -4.53
C GLY A 3 0.43 1.23 -5.26
N ASN A 4 -0.09 0.13 -4.76
CA ASN A 4 -1.35 -0.40 -5.29
C ASN A 4 -2.53 0.44 -4.79
N SER A 5 -3.46 0.78 -5.67
CA SER A 5 -4.65 1.55 -5.30
C SER A 5 -5.66 0.70 -4.52
N LEU A 6 -6.52 1.37 -3.76
CA LEU A 6 -7.60 0.70 -3.04
C LEU A 6 -8.55 -0.06 -3.98
N GLN A 7 -8.80 0.49 -5.17
CA GLN A 7 -9.63 -0.13 -6.21
C GLN A 7 -9.03 -1.45 -6.70
N ASN A 8 -7.73 -1.46 -6.98
CA ASN A 8 -7.03 -2.69 -7.38
C ASN A 8 -7.03 -3.72 -6.25
N THR A 9 -6.83 -3.27 -5.02
CA THR A 9 -6.90 -4.14 -3.84
C THR A 9 -8.30 -4.72 -3.66
N ALA A 10 -9.35 -3.92 -3.87
CA ALA A 10 -10.73 -4.37 -3.83
C ALA A 10 -11.03 -5.42 -4.92
N ALA A 11 -10.59 -5.19 -6.15
CA ALA A 11 -10.81 -6.14 -7.25
C ALA A 11 -10.16 -7.52 -6.99
N VAL A 12 -8.95 -7.53 -6.42
CA VAL A 12 -8.29 -8.77 -5.99
C VAL A 12 -9.05 -9.41 -4.83
N ALA A 13 -9.49 -8.61 -3.86
CA ALA A 13 -10.22 -9.08 -2.71
C ALA A 13 -11.56 -9.71 -3.12
N ASP A 14 -12.33 -9.08 -4.00
CA ASP A 14 -13.59 -9.60 -4.52
C ASP A 14 -13.38 -10.94 -5.25
N SER A 15 -12.31 -11.05 -6.04
CA SER A 15 -11.96 -12.28 -6.74
C SER A 15 -11.64 -13.42 -5.77
N LEU A 16 -10.88 -13.13 -4.71
CA LEU A 16 -10.57 -14.12 -3.67
C LEU A 16 -11.81 -14.50 -2.86
N GLU A 17 -12.65 -13.52 -2.51
CA GLU A 17 -13.90 -13.78 -1.80
C GLU A 17 -14.83 -14.69 -2.61
N ALA A 18 -14.93 -14.46 -3.91
CA ALA A 18 -15.73 -15.30 -4.80
C ALA A 18 -15.21 -16.75 -4.88
N LEU A 19 -13.88 -16.96 -4.80
CA LEU A 19 -13.28 -18.28 -4.70
C LEU A 19 -13.58 -18.96 -3.37
N LEU A 20 -13.40 -18.23 -2.26
CA LEU A 20 -13.67 -18.73 -0.91
C LEU A 20 -15.14 -19.12 -0.73
N ARG A 21 -16.07 -18.32 -1.22
CA ARG A 21 -17.52 -18.60 -1.11
C ARG A 21 -18.01 -19.81 -1.90
N LYS A 22 -17.23 -20.27 -2.90
CA LYS A 22 -17.54 -21.50 -3.67
C LYS A 22 -17.13 -22.78 -2.93
N ASP A 23 -16.27 -22.69 -1.93
CA ASP A 23 -15.82 -23.84 -1.16
C ASP A 23 -16.87 -24.21 -0.12
N ASN A 24 -17.36 -25.45 -0.18
CA ASN A 24 -18.38 -25.97 0.72
C ASN A 24 -17.92 -26.12 2.19
N ARG A 25 -16.61 -26.03 2.42
CA ARG A 25 -16.01 -26.00 3.76
C ARG A 25 -16.12 -24.62 4.42
N VAL A 26 -16.42 -23.58 3.64
CA VAL A 26 -16.55 -22.21 4.10
C VAL A 26 -17.99 -21.92 4.53
N ARG A 27 -18.17 -21.50 5.79
CA ARG A 27 -19.46 -21.11 6.35
C ARG A 27 -19.77 -19.63 6.11
N SER A 28 -18.77 -18.76 6.31
CA SER A 28 -18.90 -17.33 6.08
C SER A 28 -17.53 -16.69 5.80
N VAL A 29 -17.56 -15.62 5.03
CA VAL A 29 -16.39 -14.77 4.73
C VAL A 29 -16.76 -13.32 5.05
N THR A 30 -15.89 -12.64 5.77
CA THR A 30 -15.95 -11.20 6.01
C THR A 30 -14.66 -10.58 5.52
N SER A 31 -14.76 -9.64 4.59
CA SER A 31 -13.62 -8.94 4.00
C SER A 31 -13.48 -7.53 4.57
N PHE A 32 -12.26 -7.11 4.83
CA PHE A 32 -11.86 -5.76 5.24
C PHE A 32 -10.86 -5.27 4.19
N ILE A 33 -11.21 -4.23 3.45
CA ILE A 33 -10.40 -3.69 2.35
C ILE A 33 -9.84 -2.33 2.78
N GLY A 34 -8.53 -2.14 2.60
CA GLY A 34 -7.82 -0.93 3.04
C GLY A 34 -7.60 -0.86 4.55
N ASN A 35 -8.13 -1.79 5.30
CA ASN A 35 -8.05 -1.84 6.75
C ASN A 35 -8.02 -3.28 7.26
N SER A 36 -7.69 -3.47 8.52
CA SER A 36 -7.86 -4.75 9.21
C SER A 36 -9.15 -4.78 10.04
N SER A 37 -9.58 -5.97 10.41
CA SER A 37 -10.71 -6.11 11.34
C SER A 37 -10.40 -5.42 12.67
N PRO A 38 -11.41 -4.93 13.39
CA PRO A 38 -11.25 -4.55 14.80
C PRO A 38 -10.69 -5.72 15.61
N ARG A 39 -10.03 -5.42 16.71
CA ARG A 39 -9.50 -6.45 17.60
C ARG A 39 -10.66 -7.25 18.21
N PHE A 40 -10.71 -8.54 17.93
CA PHE A 40 -11.74 -9.46 18.43
C PHE A 40 -11.19 -10.60 19.28
N HIS A 41 -9.86 -10.72 19.36
CA HIS A 41 -9.17 -11.75 20.14
C HIS A 41 -7.88 -11.23 20.75
N THR A 42 -7.45 -11.77 21.88
CA THR A 42 -6.25 -11.32 22.61
C THR A 42 -4.96 -11.53 21.81
N SER A 43 -4.86 -12.65 21.09
CA SER A 43 -3.69 -12.95 20.24
C SER A 43 -3.72 -12.30 18.85
N TYR A 44 -4.76 -11.53 18.55
CA TYR A 44 -4.88 -10.82 17.29
C TYR A 44 -4.53 -9.33 17.46
N ALA A 45 -3.55 -8.85 16.69
CA ALA A 45 -3.22 -7.43 16.58
C ALA A 45 -3.62 -6.90 15.20
N PRO A 46 -4.51 -5.88 15.11
CA PRO A 46 -4.83 -5.23 13.86
C PRO A 46 -3.57 -4.69 13.18
N GLN A 47 -3.52 -4.79 11.85
CA GLN A 47 -2.48 -4.15 11.04
C GLN A 47 -2.82 -2.68 10.80
N MET A 48 -1.81 -1.88 10.47
CA MET A 48 -2.00 -0.49 10.08
C MET A 48 -2.82 -0.43 8.78
N PRO A 49 -3.75 0.53 8.66
CA PRO A 49 -4.48 0.77 7.41
C PRO A 49 -3.54 1.03 6.23
N GLY A 50 -3.94 0.59 5.04
CA GLY A 50 -3.18 0.82 3.81
C GLY A 50 -3.99 0.45 2.59
N GLU A 51 -3.94 1.27 1.54
CA GLU A 51 -4.69 1.03 0.30
C GLU A 51 -4.32 -0.30 -0.37
N ASN A 52 -3.12 -0.78 -0.15
CA ASN A 52 -2.59 -2.05 -0.66
C ASN A 52 -2.81 -3.24 0.28
N TYR A 53 -3.71 -3.13 1.24
CA TYR A 53 -3.95 -4.15 2.25
C TYR A 53 -5.42 -4.59 2.26
N ALA A 54 -5.65 -5.89 2.36
CA ALA A 54 -6.95 -6.47 2.64
C ALA A 54 -6.82 -7.63 3.61
N GLN A 55 -7.83 -7.86 4.42
CA GLN A 55 -7.93 -8.97 5.36
C GLN A 55 -9.25 -9.68 5.23
N PHE A 56 -9.20 -11.00 5.37
CA PHE A 56 -10.38 -11.85 5.40
C PHE A 56 -10.47 -12.58 6.72
N ILE A 57 -11.66 -12.64 7.28
CA ILE A 57 -12.01 -13.58 8.34
C ILE A 57 -12.90 -14.64 7.73
N VAL A 58 -12.39 -15.86 7.67
CA VAL A 58 -13.07 -17.00 7.07
C VAL A 58 -13.45 -17.97 8.17
N ASN A 59 -14.74 -18.18 8.35
CA ASN A 59 -15.26 -19.19 9.25
C ASN A 59 -15.54 -20.46 8.45
N THR A 60 -14.97 -21.57 8.88
CA THR A 60 -15.16 -22.88 8.29
C THR A 60 -16.19 -23.71 9.06
N ILE A 61 -16.61 -24.82 8.50
CA ILE A 61 -17.59 -25.72 9.11
C ILE A 61 -16.99 -26.52 10.28
N SER A 62 -15.65 -26.69 10.33
CA SER A 62 -14.94 -27.43 11.41
C SER A 62 -13.45 -27.07 11.43
N SER A 63 -12.76 -27.36 12.55
CA SER A 63 -11.30 -27.22 12.65
C SER A 63 -10.55 -28.04 11.60
N LYS A 64 -11.00 -29.27 11.35
CA LYS A 64 -10.42 -30.12 10.31
C LYS A 64 -10.53 -29.49 8.92
N ALA A 65 -11.69 -28.91 8.60
CA ALA A 65 -11.87 -28.18 7.35
C ALA A 65 -10.92 -26.96 7.25
N THR A 66 -10.63 -26.29 8.37
CA THR A 66 -9.65 -25.19 8.40
C THR A 66 -8.26 -25.69 8.06
N GLU A 67 -7.79 -26.77 8.67
CA GLU A 67 -6.47 -27.35 8.43
C GLU A 67 -6.31 -27.77 6.95
N GLU A 68 -7.30 -28.52 6.42
CA GLU A 68 -7.30 -28.95 5.02
C GLU A 68 -7.29 -27.76 4.02
N MET A 69 -8.03 -26.69 4.37
CA MET A 69 -8.04 -25.47 3.55
C MET A 69 -6.71 -24.73 3.61
N LEU A 70 -6.10 -24.62 4.80
CA LEU A 70 -4.81 -23.96 4.96
C LEU A 70 -3.73 -24.61 4.07
N ASP A 71 -3.66 -25.92 4.08
CA ASP A 71 -2.71 -26.67 3.26
C ASP A 71 -2.99 -26.46 1.76
N ALA A 72 -4.22 -26.73 1.33
CA ALA A 72 -4.59 -26.62 -0.09
C ALA A 72 -4.47 -25.18 -0.63
N TYR A 73 -4.91 -24.19 0.14
CA TYR A 73 -4.94 -22.80 -0.31
C TYR A 73 -3.57 -22.13 -0.24
N SER A 74 -2.74 -22.48 0.74
CA SER A 74 -1.37 -21.98 0.83
C SER A 74 -0.55 -22.41 -0.37
N ASP A 75 -0.73 -23.63 -0.84
CA ASP A 75 -0.01 -24.13 -2.02
C ASP A 75 -0.53 -23.50 -3.32
N THR A 76 -1.84 -23.37 -3.44
CA THR A 76 -2.48 -22.94 -4.71
C THR A 76 -2.50 -21.43 -4.87
N TYR A 77 -2.82 -20.68 -3.81
CA TYR A 77 -3.20 -19.26 -3.93
C TYR A 77 -2.20 -18.26 -3.37
N THR A 78 -1.12 -18.67 -2.69
CA THR A 78 -0.15 -17.72 -2.12
C THR A 78 0.39 -16.72 -3.16
N ASN A 79 0.66 -17.19 -4.37
CA ASN A 79 1.18 -16.39 -5.49
C ASN A 79 0.24 -16.42 -6.71
N TYR A 80 -1.03 -16.69 -6.52
CA TYR A 80 -1.99 -16.82 -7.61
C TYR A 80 -2.26 -15.50 -8.34
N PHE A 81 -2.30 -14.40 -7.60
CA PHE A 81 -2.52 -13.07 -8.16
C PHE A 81 -1.18 -12.40 -8.46
N PRO A 82 -0.93 -11.92 -9.70
CA PRO A 82 0.35 -11.28 -10.06
C PRO A 82 0.69 -10.06 -9.19
N ASN A 83 -0.34 -9.31 -8.77
CA ASN A 83 -0.21 -8.06 -8.05
C ASN A 83 -0.56 -8.18 -6.55
N ALA A 84 -0.68 -9.41 -6.03
CA ALA A 84 -0.98 -9.60 -4.61
C ALA A 84 -0.35 -10.89 -4.10
N THR A 85 0.11 -10.85 -2.85
CA THR A 85 0.58 -12.03 -2.12
C THR A 85 -0.44 -12.37 -1.04
N LEU A 86 -0.92 -13.61 -1.05
CA LEU A 86 -1.91 -14.07 -0.07
C LEU A 86 -1.20 -14.85 1.03
N ARG A 87 -1.61 -14.61 2.26
CA ARG A 87 -1.18 -15.37 3.42
C ARG A 87 -2.39 -15.99 4.09
N PHE A 88 -2.39 -17.31 4.19
CA PHE A 88 -3.39 -18.06 4.93
C PHE A 88 -2.83 -18.40 6.30
N LYS A 89 -3.61 -18.15 7.33
CA LYS A 89 -3.20 -18.36 8.71
C LYS A 89 -4.42 -18.74 9.56
N GLN A 90 -4.27 -19.76 10.38
CA GLN A 90 -5.20 -19.99 11.47
C GLN A 90 -4.91 -19.03 12.62
N LEU A 91 -5.92 -18.62 13.34
CA LEU A 91 -5.76 -17.83 14.55
C LEU A 91 -5.13 -18.73 15.62
N ASP A 92 -3.97 -18.35 16.09
CA ASP A 92 -3.24 -19.05 17.15
C ASP A 92 -2.82 -18.09 18.27
N TYR A 93 -2.32 -18.61 19.36
CA TYR A 93 -1.81 -17.82 20.48
C TYR A 93 -0.35 -17.39 20.32
N SER A 94 0.27 -17.68 19.17
CA SER A 94 1.65 -17.28 18.86
C SER A 94 1.70 -15.79 18.53
N GLU A 95 2.54 -15.05 19.25
CA GLU A 95 2.82 -13.64 18.95
C GLU A 95 3.77 -13.46 17.75
N ALA A 96 4.43 -14.52 17.32
CA ALA A 96 5.40 -14.46 16.24
C ALA A 96 4.73 -14.12 14.89
N LYS A 97 5.20 -13.07 14.24
CA LYS A 97 4.74 -12.73 12.89
C LYS A 97 5.08 -13.80 11.87
N ALA A 98 6.20 -14.50 12.07
CA ALA A 98 6.63 -15.63 11.27
C ALA A 98 7.33 -16.63 12.20
N PRO A 99 7.14 -17.97 11.99
CA PRO A 99 7.82 -18.97 12.81
C PRO A 99 9.33 -18.98 12.60
N ILE A 100 9.80 -18.56 11.44
CA ILE A 100 11.22 -18.44 11.11
C ILE A 100 11.48 -17.00 10.67
N GLU A 101 12.42 -16.35 11.33
CA GLU A 101 12.89 -15.01 11.00
C GLU A 101 14.41 -15.02 10.85
N ILE A 102 14.89 -14.63 9.68
CA ILE A 102 16.32 -14.52 9.41
C ILE A 102 16.62 -13.04 9.21
N ARG A 103 17.61 -12.53 9.97
CA ARG A 103 18.06 -11.15 9.89
C ARG A 103 19.38 -11.05 9.16
N VAL A 104 19.40 -10.22 8.12
CA VAL A 104 20.62 -9.87 7.40
C VAL A 104 20.98 -8.44 7.76
N SER A 105 22.21 -8.20 8.21
CA SER A 105 22.68 -6.88 8.62
C SER A 105 23.99 -6.53 7.92
N GLY A 106 24.20 -5.25 7.66
CA GLY A 106 25.38 -4.71 6.99
C GLY A 106 25.27 -3.21 6.80
N ASN A 107 26.34 -2.59 6.29
CA ASN A 107 26.42 -1.13 6.09
C ASN A 107 26.17 -0.71 4.64
N ASP A 108 26.03 -1.65 3.73
CA ASP A 108 25.83 -1.42 2.29
C ASP A 108 24.46 -1.94 1.88
N LEU A 109 23.56 -1.05 1.48
CA LEU A 109 22.17 -1.36 1.17
C LEU A 109 22.06 -2.29 -0.05
N GLU A 110 22.85 -2.06 -1.08
CA GLU A 110 22.79 -2.86 -2.32
C GLU A 110 23.26 -4.30 -2.06
N LYS A 111 24.33 -4.47 -1.26
CA LYS A 111 24.78 -5.79 -0.85
C LYS A 111 23.77 -6.49 0.06
N LEU A 112 23.10 -5.74 0.94
CA LEU A 112 22.03 -6.29 1.78
C LEU A 112 20.88 -6.81 0.95
N LYS A 113 20.41 -6.04 -0.05
CA LYS A 113 19.36 -6.47 -0.98
C LYS A 113 19.76 -7.72 -1.74
N ALA A 114 20.93 -7.71 -2.38
CA ALA A 114 21.42 -8.85 -3.15
C ALA A 114 21.55 -10.12 -2.30
N SER A 115 22.01 -9.97 -1.05
CA SER A 115 22.10 -11.08 -0.09
C SER A 115 20.73 -11.60 0.34
N ALA A 116 19.79 -10.70 0.59
CA ALA A 116 18.41 -11.06 0.94
C ALA A 116 17.71 -11.79 -0.23
N ASP A 117 17.88 -11.32 -1.46
CA ASP A 117 17.32 -11.94 -2.66
C ASP A 117 17.90 -13.33 -2.90
N THR A 118 19.22 -13.49 -2.71
CA THR A 118 19.88 -14.79 -2.80
C THR A 118 19.33 -15.75 -1.75
N LEU A 119 19.21 -15.28 -0.50
CA LEU A 119 18.65 -16.07 0.59
C LEU A 119 17.20 -16.48 0.33
N MET A 120 16.37 -15.53 -0.11
CA MET A 120 14.98 -15.82 -0.50
C MET A 120 14.91 -16.87 -1.61
N GLY A 121 15.81 -16.78 -2.62
CA GLY A 121 15.90 -17.76 -3.70
C GLY A 121 16.23 -19.18 -3.22
N ILE A 122 17.08 -19.30 -2.18
CA ILE A 122 17.39 -20.59 -1.55
C ILE A 122 16.20 -21.09 -0.73
N LEU A 123 15.60 -20.25 0.08
CA LEU A 123 14.50 -20.62 0.97
C LEU A 123 13.23 -21.03 0.19
N ARG A 124 12.95 -20.39 -0.94
CA ARG A 124 11.82 -20.75 -1.82
C ARG A 124 11.92 -22.12 -2.47
N LYS A 125 13.12 -22.70 -2.50
CA LYS A 125 13.35 -24.05 -3.03
C LYS A 125 13.10 -25.16 -1.99
N ALA A 126 12.91 -24.79 -0.74
CA ALA A 126 12.66 -25.75 0.33
C ALA A 126 11.16 -26.07 0.40
N ASP A 127 10.79 -27.33 0.20
CA ASP A 127 9.38 -27.79 0.10
C ASP A 127 8.55 -27.52 1.35
N ASN A 128 9.19 -27.41 2.52
CA ASN A 128 8.54 -27.18 3.80
C ASN A 128 8.45 -25.70 4.22
N LEU A 129 8.94 -24.77 3.40
CA LEU A 129 8.87 -23.33 3.65
C LEU A 129 7.86 -22.68 2.71
N LYS A 130 6.81 -22.11 3.30
CA LYS A 130 5.77 -21.40 2.57
C LYS A 130 5.82 -19.92 2.92
N PHE A 131 5.38 -19.05 2.02
CA PHE A 131 5.28 -17.62 2.23
C PHE A 131 6.63 -16.94 2.56
N VAL A 132 7.69 -17.29 1.83
CA VAL A 132 9.01 -16.68 1.99
C VAL A 132 9.01 -15.27 1.44
N ARG A 133 9.25 -14.27 2.29
CA ARG A 133 9.27 -12.84 1.95
C ARG A 133 10.33 -12.07 2.72
N THR A 134 10.72 -10.94 2.20
CA THR A 134 11.47 -9.92 2.93
C THR A 134 10.52 -8.86 3.52
N ASN A 135 10.93 -8.21 4.60
CA ASN A 135 10.27 -7.01 5.10
C ASN A 135 10.81 -5.73 4.42
N PHE A 136 11.88 -5.87 3.65
CA PHE A 136 12.38 -4.81 2.79
C PHE A 136 11.66 -4.91 1.44
N GLU A 137 10.53 -4.23 1.34
CA GLU A 137 9.74 -4.17 0.12
C GLU A 137 10.32 -3.16 -0.87
N ASP A 138 9.99 -3.33 -2.17
CA ASP A 138 10.38 -2.40 -3.21
C ASP A 138 9.95 -0.97 -2.88
N GLN A 139 10.77 -0.01 -3.31
CA GLN A 139 10.46 1.40 -3.15
C GLN A 139 9.26 1.77 -4.03
N LEU A 140 8.45 2.69 -3.53
CA LEU A 140 7.45 3.34 -4.37
C LEU A 140 8.16 4.17 -5.44
N PRO A 141 7.69 4.11 -6.69
CA PRO A 141 8.13 5.09 -7.68
C PRO A 141 7.78 6.48 -7.16
N GLY A 142 8.72 7.37 -7.21
CA GLY A 142 8.58 8.75 -6.77
C GLY A 142 9.22 9.69 -7.76
N ALA A 143 8.81 10.95 -7.76
CA ALA A 143 9.47 12.01 -8.51
C ALA A 143 10.18 12.96 -7.53
N TYR A 144 11.42 13.26 -7.82
CA TYR A 144 12.19 14.26 -7.08
C TYR A 144 12.15 15.59 -7.83
N ILE A 145 11.55 16.61 -7.23
CA ILE A 145 11.42 17.94 -7.81
C ILE A 145 12.54 18.83 -7.27
N ARG A 146 13.47 19.20 -8.14
CA ARG A 146 14.58 20.12 -7.84
C ARG A 146 14.22 21.53 -8.30
N LEU A 147 13.86 22.39 -7.35
CA LEU A 147 13.45 23.76 -7.62
C LEU A 147 14.65 24.66 -7.94
N ASN A 148 14.57 25.42 -9.04
CA ASN A 148 15.44 26.57 -9.28
C ASN A 148 14.89 27.77 -8.49
N ASN A 149 15.50 28.03 -7.34
CA ASN A 149 15.01 29.03 -6.39
C ASN A 149 15.01 30.46 -6.98
N ASP A 150 15.98 30.80 -7.81
CA ASP A 150 16.10 32.15 -8.39
C ASP A 150 14.97 32.41 -9.38
N GLU A 151 14.71 31.46 -10.27
CA GLU A 151 13.64 31.56 -11.26
C GLU A 151 12.26 31.48 -10.62
N ALA A 152 12.09 30.59 -9.64
CA ALA A 152 10.84 30.46 -8.89
C ALA A 152 10.50 31.75 -8.13
N ASN A 153 11.47 32.33 -7.42
CA ASN A 153 11.29 33.57 -6.68
C ASN A 153 10.96 34.74 -7.61
N ARG A 154 11.60 34.82 -8.77
CA ARG A 154 11.33 35.85 -9.82
C ARG A 154 9.87 35.77 -10.28
N LEU A 155 9.31 34.57 -10.36
CA LEU A 155 7.93 34.34 -10.78
C LEU A 155 6.95 34.28 -9.62
N GLY A 156 7.39 34.59 -8.41
CA GLY A 156 6.55 34.61 -7.21
C GLY A 156 6.09 33.23 -6.74
N VAL A 157 6.89 32.21 -7.02
CA VAL A 157 6.64 30.84 -6.57
C VAL A 157 7.71 30.42 -5.57
N ASN A 158 7.31 29.75 -4.50
CA ASN A 158 8.22 29.21 -3.50
C ASN A 158 8.01 27.70 -3.29
N LYS A 159 8.95 27.05 -2.58
CA LYS A 159 8.94 25.62 -2.32
C LYS A 159 7.65 25.16 -1.64
N THR A 160 7.09 25.95 -0.73
CA THR A 160 5.84 25.59 -0.02
C THR A 160 4.66 25.51 -1.00
N MET A 161 4.56 26.45 -1.92
CA MET A 161 3.49 26.47 -2.92
C MET A 161 3.58 25.26 -3.84
N VAL A 162 4.79 24.93 -4.30
CA VAL A 162 5.02 23.70 -5.09
C VAL A 162 4.61 22.47 -4.28
N SER A 163 5.04 22.37 -3.04
CA SER A 163 4.71 21.20 -2.17
C SER A 163 3.22 21.06 -1.92
N LEU A 164 2.51 22.17 -1.67
CA LEU A 164 1.05 22.14 -1.46
C LEU A 164 0.30 21.77 -2.75
N ASN A 165 0.74 22.30 -3.89
CA ASN A 165 0.15 21.95 -5.18
C ASN A 165 0.34 20.47 -5.47
N MET A 166 1.55 19.94 -5.31
CA MET A 166 1.83 18.52 -5.53
C MET A 166 1.05 17.63 -4.56
N ALA A 167 0.92 18.00 -3.29
CA ALA A 167 0.13 17.27 -2.31
C ALA A 167 -1.37 17.24 -2.68
N ALA A 168 -1.90 18.32 -3.21
CA ALA A 168 -3.29 18.40 -3.66
C ALA A 168 -3.53 17.60 -4.95
N SER A 169 -2.56 17.58 -5.88
CA SER A 169 -2.69 16.98 -7.21
C SER A 169 -2.33 15.49 -7.25
N TYR A 170 -1.28 15.09 -6.54
CA TYR A 170 -0.71 13.73 -6.60
C TYR A 170 -0.75 12.98 -5.27
N GLY A 171 -0.97 13.68 -4.18
CA GLY A 171 -1.05 13.12 -2.84
C GLY A 171 -2.48 12.84 -2.40
N ASN A 172 -2.63 12.57 -1.10
CA ASN A 172 -3.93 12.38 -0.47
C ASN A 172 -4.72 13.69 -0.27
N GLY A 173 -4.25 14.78 -0.86
CA GLY A 173 -4.80 16.12 -0.69
C GLY A 173 -4.15 16.90 0.45
N VAL A 174 -4.57 18.16 0.60
CA VAL A 174 -4.15 19.06 1.66
C VAL A 174 -5.27 19.22 2.68
N GLN A 175 -5.02 18.92 3.94
CA GLN A 175 -6.01 19.11 4.99
C GLN A 175 -6.19 20.60 5.24
N LEU A 176 -7.41 21.12 5.00
CA LEU A 176 -7.78 22.51 5.25
C LEU A 176 -8.21 22.74 6.70
N THR A 177 -9.04 21.85 7.23
CA THR A 177 -9.57 21.93 8.57
C THR A 177 -10.11 20.58 9.04
N THR A 178 -10.53 20.53 10.30
CA THR A 178 -11.27 19.41 10.88
C THR A 178 -12.60 19.90 11.39
N LEU A 179 -13.69 19.32 10.93
CA LEU A 179 -15.02 19.50 11.48
C LEU A 179 -15.29 18.41 12.50
N TRP A 180 -15.93 18.76 13.60
CA TRP A 180 -16.34 17.80 14.61
C TRP A 180 -17.83 17.53 14.49
N ASP A 181 -18.16 16.26 14.27
CA ASP A 181 -19.53 15.76 14.34
C ASP A 181 -19.64 14.94 15.63
N ASN A 182 -20.16 15.58 16.68
CA ASN A 182 -20.07 15.08 18.05
C ASN A 182 -18.61 14.76 18.42
N ASP A 183 -18.28 13.50 18.70
CA ASP A 183 -16.94 13.03 19.04
C ASP A 183 -16.12 12.55 17.83
N TYR A 184 -16.65 12.68 16.60
CA TYR A 184 -15.96 12.22 15.38
C TYR A 184 -15.29 13.38 14.65
N PRO A 185 -13.95 13.34 14.47
CA PRO A 185 -13.23 14.32 13.66
C PRO A 185 -13.38 14.01 12.17
N LEU A 186 -14.01 14.91 11.44
CA LEU A 186 -14.13 14.86 9.98
C LEU A 186 -13.08 15.76 9.34
N LYS A 187 -12.11 15.18 8.67
CA LYS A 187 -11.07 15.93 7.95
C LYS A 187 -11.62 16.50 6.65
N VAL A 188 -11.53 17.81 6.48
CA VAL A 188 -11.84 18.46 5.20
C VAL A 188 -10.56 18.54 4.38
N MET A 189 -10.54 17.82 3.25
CA MET A 189 -9.37 17.71 2.38
C MET A 189 -9.59 18.49 1.09
N LEU A 190 -8.62 19.31 0.69
CA LEU A 190 -8.53 19.88 -0.65
C LEU A 190 -7.79 18.89 -1.54
N LYS A 191 -8.44 18.43 -2.59
CA LYS A 191 -7.86 17.56 -3.60
C LYS A 191 -8.21 18.09 -4.99
N GLN A 192 -7.24 18.11 -5.89
CA GLN A 192 -7.47 18.48 -7.27
C GLN A 192 -8.06 17.28 -8.00
N GLU A 193 -9.22 17.47 -8.60
CA GLU A 193 -9.83 16.44 -9.45
C GLU A 193 -9.18 16.50 -10.84
N ARG A 194 -8.73 15.36 -11.31
CA ARG A 194 -8.17 15.20 -12.66
C ARG A 194 -9.18 14.50 -13.54
N TYR A 195 -9.72 15.20 -14.52
CA TYR A 195 -10.60 14.62 -15.51
C TYR A 195 -9.85 13.68 -16.45
N GLY A 196 -10.21 12.40 -16.45
CA GLY A 196 -9.84 11.43 -17.49
C GLY A 196 -8.42 10.86 -17.41
N SER A 197 -7.70 11.04 -16.32
CA SER A 197 -6.40 10.41 -16.15
C SER A 197 -6.49 9.20 -15.20
N ASP A 198 -6.23 8.02 -15.71
CA ASP A 198 -5.51 7.04 -14.91
C ASP A 198 -4.33 7.77 -14.24
N GLU A 199 -4.09 7.54 -12.95
CA GLU A 199 -3.08 8.17 -12.09
C GLU A 199 -1.64 8.07 -12.66
N LYS A 200 -1.40 8.64 -13.83
CA LYS A 200 -0.08 8.61 -14.44
C LYS A 200 0.73 9.79 -13.92
N MET A 201 1.80 9.49 -13.22
CA MET A 201 2.84 10.48 -12.85
C MET A 201 3.51 11.14 -14.07
N VAL A 202 3.04 10.87 -15.27
CA VAL A 202 3.67 11.16 -16.56
C VAL A 202 3.70 12.64 -16.89
N ASP A 203 3.00 13.49 -16.13
CA ASP A 203 2.82 14.89 -16.53
C ASP A 203 3.14 15.92 -15.44
N ILE A 204 3.94 15.51 -14.42
CA ILE A 204 4.32 16.41 -13.31
C ILE A 204 5.01 17.67 -13.82
N GLU A 205 5.83 17.56 -14.85
CA GLU A 205 6.57 18.69 -15.42
C GLU A 205 5.65 19.79 -15.99
N ASN A 206 4.48 19.41 -16.48
CA ASN A 206 3.49 20.32 -17.08
C ASN A 206 2.45 20.83 -16.08
N GLU A 207 2.56 20.46 -14.81
CA GLU A 207 1.67 20.98 -13.78
C GLU A 207 1.87 22.48 -13.56
N TYR A 208 0.76 23.19 -13.37
CA TYR A 208 0.76 24.61 -13.09
C TYR A 208 0.73 24.88 -11.59
N VAL A 209 1.68 25.66 -11.12
CA VAL A 209 1.75 26.12 -9.74
C VAL A 209 1.30 27.58 -9.69
N SER A 210 0.36 27.90 -8.79
CA SER A 210 -0.09 29.27 -8.60
C SER A 210 1.03 30.14 -7.99
N SER A 211 1.20 31.34 -8.53
CA SER A 211 2.10 32.36 -8.01
C SER A 211 1.41 33.21 -6.93
N VAL A 212 2.21 33.90 -6.10
CA VAL A 212 1.69 35.00 -5.24
C VAL A 212 1.23 36.21 -6.05
N ILE A 213 1.63 36.31 -7.32
CA ILE A 213 1.19 37.36 -8.24
C ILE A 213 -0.22 36.98 -8.72
N PRO A 214 -1.24 37.82 -8.48
CA PRO A 214 -2.62 37.50 -8.83
C PRO A 214 -2.77 37.18 -10.32
N GLY A 215 -3.46 36.06 -10.63
CA GLY A 215 -3.73 35.63 -11.99
C GLY A 215 -2.55 34.99 -12.74
N VAL A 216 -1.41 34.78 -12.07
CA VAL A 216 -0.23 34.13 -12.65
C VAL A 216 -0.15 32.68 -12.16
N SER A 217 -0.06 31.76 -13.12
CA SER A 217 0.26 30.33 -12.88
C SER A 217 1.48 29.97 -13.72
N VAL A 218 2.41 29.24 -13.13
CA VAL A 218 3.70 28.91 -13.72
C VAL A 218 3.78 27.40 -13.93
N PRO A 219 4.09 26.90 -15.13
CA PRO A 219 4.30 25.48 -15.34
C PRO A 219 5.60 25.03 -14.62
N LEU A 220 5.57 23.85 -14.01
CA LEU A 220 6.64 23.37 -13.14
C LEU A 220 8.00 23.28 -13.86
N HIS A 221 8.01 22.86 -15.14
CA HIS A 221 9.24 22.74 -15.94
C HIS A 221 9.98 24.07 -16.11
N GLN A 222 9.32 25.22 -15.95
CA GLN A 222 9.96 26.54 -16.01
C GLN A 222 10.80 26.84 -14.76
N ILE A 223 10.44 26.26 -13.62
CA ILE A 223 11.01 26.59 -12.31
C ILE A 223 11.66 25.40 -11.63
N ALA A 224 11.56 24.21 -12.19
CA ALA A 224 12.10 22.99 -11.60
C ALA A 224 12.49 21.95 -12.64
N THR A 225 13.37 21.04 -12.25
CA THR A 225 13.61 19.76 -12.95
C THR A 225 12.99 18.64 -12.17
N VAL A 226 12.41 17.65 -12.86
CA VAL A 226 11.82 16.44 -12.27
C VAL A 226 12.72 15.26 -12.60
N GLU A 227 13.15 14.52 -11.57
CA GLU A 227 14.02 13.34 -11.67
C GLU A 227 13.30 12.10 -11.13
#